data_38a547ea660b9ff2177494b423ab047b
#
_entry.id   38a547ea660b9ff2177494b423ab047b
#
_cell.length_a   1.000
_cell.length_b   1.000
_cell.length_c   1.000
_cell.angle_alpha   90.00
_cell.angle_beta   90.00
_cell.angle_gamma   90.00
#
_symmetry.space_group_name_H-M   'P 1'
#
loop_
_entity.id
_entity.type
_entity.pdbx_description
1 polymer ?
#
loop_
_entity_poly.entity_id
_entity_poly.type
_entity_poly.pdbx_seq_one_letter_code
_entity_poly.pdbx_strand_id
1 'polypeptide(L)'
;MTKQIYVLTDDFYTPDSIVRQAVREMVQSGVKWVQYRSKKPNLDERVIADLIEICELGGAKLILNDNAKLAAKLGAHGVHIGRDDGEICEALDLMRGKIVGVSCYDDENLALKAQNLGVSYVAFGAVFPSKTKTNAKICDLSRINFNKFSIPVALIGGIDRSNLAQILNPGASLFAVVSAAYHPDTISKNLANLMKILDEKG
;
A
#
# COMPACT_ATOMS: atom_id res chain seq x y z
N MET A 1 -13.33 -8.86 6.24
CA MET A 1 -12.22 -9.04 5.27
C MET A 1 -10.98 -9.48 6.04
N THR A 2 -10.15 -10.37 5.47
CA THR A 2 -8.90 -10.79 6.12
C THR A 2 -7.92 -9.63 6.19
N LYS A 3 -7.32 -9.40 7.35
CA LYS A 3 -6.31 -8.35 7.56
C LYS A 3 -4.98 -8.76 6.92
N GLN A 4 -4.30 -7.83 6.24
CA GLN A 4 -3.07 -8.12 5.51
C GLN A 4 -2.05 -6.99 5.65
N ILE A 5 -0.78 -7.37 5.61
CA ILE A 5 0.33 -6.41 5.48
C ILE A 5 0.45 -6.01 4.01
N TYR A 6 0.55 -4.70 3.78
CA TYR A 6 0.78 -4.07 2.50
C TYR A 6 2.14 -3.39 2.52
N VAL A 7 3.13 -3.92 1.81
CA VAL A 7 4.50 -3.41 1.86
C VAL A 7 4.74 -2.44 0.72
N LEU A 8 5.29 -1.27 1.05
CA LEU A 8 5.73 -0.30 0.05
C LEU A 8 7.25 -0.34 -0.10
N THR A 9 7.73 -0.30 -1.34
CA THR A 9 9.13 -0.02 -1.63
C THR A 9 9.43 1.47 -1.42
N ASP A 10 10.70 1.79 -1.27
CA ASP A 10 11.18 3.17 -1.09
C ASP A 10 12.59 3.28 -1.65
N ASP A 11 12.91 4.39 -2.34
CA ASP A 11 14.20 4.57 -3.03
C ASP A 11 15.42 4.46 -2.11
N PHE A 12 15.25 4.76 -0.80
CA PHE A 12 16.30 4.61 0.20
C PHE A 12 16.50 3.16 0.63
N TYR A 13 15.40 2.45 0.97
CA TYR A 13 15.45 1.08 1.47
C TYR A 13 15.63 0.04 0.36
N THR A 14 15.08 0.32 -0.82
CA THR A 14 15.06 -0.62 -1.96
C THR A 14 15.41 0.09 -3.27
N PRO A 15 16.65 0.60 -3.41
CA PRO A 15 17.13 1.11 -4.70
C PRO A 15 17.05 0.02 -5.78
N ASP A 16 17.04 0.42 -7.07
CA ASP A 16 16.84 -0.50 -8.21
C ASP A 16 17.80 -1.70 -8.22
N SER A 17 18.99 -1.54 -7.63
CA SER A 17 19.99 -2.63 -7.53
C SER A 17 19.52 -3.81 -6.67
N ILE A 18 18.65 -3.57 -5.68
CA ILE A 18 18.20 -4.63 -4.74
C ILE A 18 16.69 -4.82 -4.69
N VAL A 19 15.88 -3.95 -5.33
CA VAL A 19 14.42 -3.99 -5.21
C VAL A 19 13.83 -5.32 -5.64
N ARG A 20 14.38 -5.96 -6.69
CA ARG A 20 13.93 -7.28 -7.15
C ARG A 20 14.11 -8.36 -6.09
N GLN A 21 15.29 -8.36 -5.44
CA GLN A 21 15.57 -9.31 -4.35
C GLN A 21 14.66 -9.03 -3.15
N ALA A 22 14.50 -7.76 -2.77
CA ALA A 22 13.66 -7.37 -1.66
C ALA A 22 12.19 -7.78 -1.88
N VAL A 23 11.62 -7.53 -3.06
CA VAL A 23 10.24 -7.93 -3.38
C VAL A 23 10.10 -9.44 -3.42
N ARG A 24 11.08 -10.18 -3.93
CA ARG A 24 11.09 -11.65 -3.86
C ARG A 24 11.04 -12.14 -2.41
N GLU A 25 11.84 -11.57 -1.53
CA GLU A 25 11.85 -11.91 -0.10
C GLU A 25 10.50 -11.57 0.57
N MET A 26 9.89 -10.43 0.26
CA MET A 26 8.55 -10.06 0.74
C MET A 26 7.50 -11.09 0.35
N VAL A 27 7.47 -11.46 -0.93
CA VAL A 27 6.50 -12.42 -1.47
C VAL A 27 6.70 -13.81 -0.88
N GLN A 28 7.95 -14.27 -0.76
CA GLN A 28 8.30 -15.54 -0.10
C GLN A 28 7.92 -15.54 1.38
N SER A 29 7.92 -14.38 2.03
CA SER A 29 7.45 -14.23 3.41
C SER A 29 5.92 -14.22 3.56
N GLY A 30 5.17 -14.36 2.45
CA GLY A 30 3.71 -14.42 2.48
C GLY A 30 2.98 -13.10 2.20
N VAL A 31 3.70 -12.01 1.91
CA VAL A 31 3.07 -10.72 1.52
C VAL A 31 2.27 -10.91 0.24
N LYS A 32 1.02 -10.42 0.23
CA LYS A 32 0.12 -10.47 -0.92
C LYS A 32 -0.11 -9.11 -1.59
N TRP A 33 0.36 -8.03 -0.97
CA TRP A 33 0.24 -6.67 -1.48
C TRP A 33 1.58 -5.96 -1.42
N VAL A 34 2.12 -5.62 -2.59
CA VAL A 34 3.37 -4.87 -2.73
C VAL A 34 3.08 -3.62 -3.55
N GLN A 35 3.51 -2.45 -3.08
CA GLN A 35 3.47 -1.23 -3.86
C GLN A 35 4.89 -0.85 -4.28
N TYR A 36 5.12 -0.74 -5.58
CA TYR A 36 6.34 -0.13 -6.08
C TYR A 36 6.19 1.39 -6.05
N ARG A 37 6.91 2.00 -5.11
CA ARG A 37 6.94 3.44 -4.92
C ARG A 37 8.36 3.96 -5.10
N SER A 38 8.56 4.76 -6.14
CA SER A 38 9.79 5.49 -6.42
C SER A 38 9.46 6.95 -6.73
N LYS A 39 10.33 7.87 -6.32
CA LYS A 39 10.21 9.31 -6.61
C LYS A 39 11.17 9.77 -7.71
N LYS A 40 11.79 8.83 -8.39
CA LYS A 40 12.62 9.11 -9.56
C LYS A 40 11.77 9.68 -10.70
N PRO A 41 12.28 10.66 -11.46
CA PRO A 41 11.53 11.23 -12.57
C PRO A 41 11.29 10.24 -13.71
N ASN A 42 12.22 9.29 -13.90
CA ASN A 42 12.13 8.24 -14.90
C ASN A 42 12.21 6.87 -14.20
N LEU A 43 11.16 6.09 -14.32
CA LEU A 43 11.11 4.73 -13.79
C LEU A 43 11.65 3.75 -14.85
N ASP A 44 12.47 2.79 -14.43
CA ASP A 44 12.94 1.72 -15.31
C ASP A 44 11.80 0.69 -15.51
N GLU A 45 11.26 0.64 -16.73
CA GLU A 45 10.17 -0.26 -17.10
C GLU A 45 10.57 -1.74 -16.94
N ARG A 46 11.85 -2.08 -17.09
CA ARG A 46 12.35 -3.45 -16.92
C ARG A 46 12.28 -3.85 -15.44
N VAL A 47 12.64 -2.93 -14.54
CA VAL A 47 12.49 -3.17 -13.09
C VAL A 47 11.04 -3.48 -12.78
N ILE A 48 10.10 -2.66 -13.26
CA ILE A 48 8.67 -2.84 -12.98
C ILE A 48 8.15 -4.16 -13.55
N ALA A 49 8.53 -4.50 -14.77
CA ALA A 49 8.14 -5.77 -15.41
C ALA A 49 8.62 -6.98 -14.59
N ASP A 50 9.88 -6.98 -14.14
CA ASP A 50 10.42 -8.04 -13.28
C ASP A 50 9.68 -8.12 -11.93
N LEU A 51 9.28 -6.97 -11.34
CA LEU A 51 8.51 -6.96 -10.10
C LEU A 51 7.09 -7.51 -10.29
N ILE A 52 6.45 -7.24 -11.44
CA ILE A 52 5.16 -7.83 -11.78
C ILE A 52 5.28 -9.35 -11.82
N GLU A 53 6.26 -9.89 -12.57
CA GLU A 53 6.50 -11.32 -12.68
C GLU A 53 6.78 -11.96 -11.31
N ILE A 54 7.64 -11.36 -10.49
CA ILE A 54 7.94 -11.85 -9.13
C ILE A 54 6.65 -11.94 -8.29
N CYS A 55 5.80 -10.92 -8.36
CA CYS A 55 4.54 -10.90 -7.63
C CYS A 55 3.57 -11.97 -8.15
N GLU A 56 3.43 -12.12 -9.47
CA GLU A 56 2.57 -13.13 -10.10
C GLU A 56 2.97 -14.54 -9.69
N LEU A 57 4.26 -14.88 -9.82
CA LEU A 57 4.80 -16.19 -9.45
C LEU A 57 4.57 -16.54 -7.98
N GLY A 58 4.56 -15.54 -7.10
CA GLY A 58 4.30 -15.72 -5.66
C GLY A 58 2.85 -15.51 -5.23
N GLY A 59 1.93 -15.30 -6.18
CA GLY A 59 0.52 -15.05 -5.89
C GLY A 59 0.27 -13.78 -5.10
N ALA A 60 1.11 -12.75 -5.32
CA ALA A 60 0.98 -11.40 -4.78
C ALA A 60 0.54 -10.40 -5.87
N LYS A 61 0.20 -9.19 -5.46
CA LYS A 61 -0.22 -8.10 -6.34
C LYS A 61 0.79 -6.97 -6.31
N LEU A 62 1.28 -6.56 -7.49
CA LEU A 62 2.07 -5.35 -7.62
C LEU A 62 1.17 -4.16 -7.93
N ILE A 63 1.22 -3.16 -7.07
CA ILE A 63 0.52 -1.88 -7.21
C ILE A 63 1.56 -0.81 -7.56
N LEU A 64 1.40 -0.13 -8.68
CA LEU A 64 2.29 0.97 -9.06
C LEU A 64 1.82 2.27 -8.40
N ASN A 65 2.75 3.07 -7.88
CA ASN A 65 2.41 4.35 -7.27
C ASN A 65 2.34 5.48 -8.31
N ASP A 66 1.30 6.31 -8.27
CA ASP A 66 1.08 7.58 -9.00
C ASP A 66 1.01 7.48 -10.55
N ASN A 67 1.35 6.39 -11.21
CA ASN A 67 1.46 6.33 -12.67
C ASN A 67 0.52 5.28 -13.29
N ALA A 68 -0.76 5.65 -13.47
CA ALA A 68 -1.77 4.76 -14.05
C ALA A 68 -1.47 4.37 -15.52
N LYS A 69 -0.91 5.30 -16.31
CA LYS A 69 -0.53 5.02 -17.71
C LYS A 69 0.54 3.94 -17.80
N LEU A 70 1.57 4.06 -16.98
CA LEU A 70 2.65 3.07 -16.93
C LEU A 70 2.17 1.73 -16.35
N ALA A 71 1.33 1.78 -15.31
CA ALA A 71 0.72 0.58 -14.73
C ALA A 71 -0.10 -0.21 -15.76
N ALA A 72 -0.92 0.49 -16.56
CA ALA A 72 -1.71 -0.10 -17.64
C ALA A 72 -0.81 -0.65 -18.76
N LYS A 73 0.18 0.14 -19.20
CA LYS A 73 1.14 -0.24 -20.25
C LYS A 73 1.88 -1.54 -19.92
N LEU A 74 2.36 -1.67 -18.69
CA LEU A 74 3.15 -2.82 -18.25
C LEU A 74 2.32 -3.98 -17.70
N GLY A 75 1.00 -3.82 -17.58
CA GLY A 75 0.11 -4.86 -17.09
C GLY A 75 0.15 -5.07 -15.57
N ALA A 76 0.55 -4.07 -14.79
CA ALA A 76 0.56 -4.15 -13.32
C ALA A 76 -0.82 -4.59 -12.77
N HIS A 77 -0.84 -5.18 -11.59
CA HIS A 77 -2.08 -5.64 -10.94
C HIS A 77 -2.96 -4.48 -10.50
N GLY A 78 -2.36 -3.30 -10.27
CA GLY A 78 -3.09 -2.12 -9.89
C GLY A 78 -2.24 -0.86 -9.85
N VAL A 79 -2.90 0.24 -9.51
CA VAL A 79 -2.30 1.55 -9.28
C VAL A 79 -2.81 2.14 -7.97
N HIS A 80 -1.96 2.90 -7.28
CA HIS A 80 -2.34 3.72 -6.14
C HIS A 80 -2.06 5.18 -6.47
N ILE A 81 -3.09 6.04 -6.37
CA ILE A 81 -3.02 7.44 -6.77
C ILE A 81 -3.35 8.39 -5.63
N GLY A 82 -3.07 9.66 -5.83
CA GLY A 82 -3.43 10.76 -4.94
C GLY A 82 -4.95 10.98 -4.87
N ARG A 83 -5.34 12.19 -4.49
CA ARG A 83 -6.72 12.55 -4.17
C ARG A 83 -7.43 13.37 -5.26
N ASP A 84 -6.78 13.67 -6.36
CA ASP A 84 -7.38 14.46 -7.42
C ASP A 84 -8.46 13.67 -8.17
N ASP A 85 -9.66 14.20 -8.29
CA ASP A 85 -10.79 13.51 -8.92
C ASP A 85 -10.55 13.20 -10.40
N GLY A 86 -9.83 14.09 -11.11
CA GLY A 86 -9.47 13.85 -12.49
C GLY A 86 -8.54 12.65 -12.64
N GLU A 87 -7.58 12.53 -11.73
CA GLU A 87 -6.67 11.38 -11.68
C GLU A 87 -7.42 10.08 -11.34
N ILE A 88 -8.43 10.11 -10.47
CA ILE A 88 -9.23 8.92 -10.11
C ILE A 88 -9.99 8.40 -11.33
N CYS A 89 -10.70 9.25 -12.05
CA CYS A 89 -11.47 8.85 -13.23
C CYS A 89 -10.56 8.33 -14.34
N GLU A 90 -9.45 9.01 -14.63
CA GLU A 90 -8.46 8.56 -15.61
C GLU A 90 -7.85 7.20 -15.22
N ALA A 91 -7.52 7.02 -13.94
CA ALA A 91 -6.97 5.76 -13.46
C ALA A 91 -7.98 4.61 -13.58
N LEU A 92 -9.25 4.83 -13.26
CA LEU A 92 -10.31 3.82 -13.41
C LEU A 92 -10.51 3.42 -14.87
N ASP A 93 -10.44 4.38 -15.79
CA ASP A 93 -10.55 4.11 -17.24
C ASP A 93 -9.36 3.33 -17.78
N LEU A 94 -8.14 3.71 -17.40
CA LEU A 94 -6.91 3.04 -17.84
C LEU A 94 -6.77 1.63 -17.24
N MET A 95 -7.20 1.45 -15.99
CA MET A 95 -7.01 0.23 -15.20
C MET A 95 -8.27 -0.63 -15.11
N ARG A 96 -9.11 -0.64 -16.16
CA ARG A 96 -10.37 -1.43 -16.17
C ARG A 96 -10.15 -2.88 -15.77
N GLY A 97 -10.89 -3.32 -14.75
CA GLY A 97 -10.77 -4.68 -14.19
C GLY A 97 -9.52 -4.93 -13.35
N LYS A 98 -8.71 -3.91 -13.10
CA LYS A 98 -7.54 -3.93 -12.23
C LYS A 98 -7.81 -3.15 -10.93
N ILE A 99 -6.86 -3.22 -10.01
CA ILE A 99 -6.96 -2.56 -8.72
C ILE A 99 -6.63 -1.06 -8.86
N VAL A 100 -7.52 -0.21 -8.36
CA VAL A 100 -7.27 1.24 -8.19
C VAL A 100 -7.43 1.58 -6.71
N GLY A 101 -6.38 2.08 -6.09
CA GLY A 101 -6.37 2.56 -4.72
C GLY A 101 -6.19 4.07 -4.64
N VAL A 102 -6.78 4.71 -3.64
CA VAL A 102 -6.76 6.17 -3.49
C VAL A 102 -6.34 6.58 -2.08
N SER A 103 -5.41 7.55 -1.99
CA SER A 103 -5.05 8.21 -0.75
C SER A 103 -6.11 9.23 -0.34
N CYS A 104 -6.71 9.05 0.84
CA CYS A 104 -7.76 9.94 1.38
C CYS A 104 -7.32 10.75 2.61
N TYR A 105 -6.08 10.59 3.06
CA TYR A 105 -5.50 11.33 4.19
C TYR A 105 -6.32 11.17 5.49
N ASP A 106 -7.02 12.20 5.94
CA ASP A 106 -7.94 12.21 7.09
C ASP A 106 -9.37 12.61 6.68
N ASP A 107 -9.71 12.49 5.39
CA ASP A 107 -10.97 12.94 4.81
C ASP A 107 -11.91 11.75 4.47
N GLU A 108 -12.89 11.50 5.36
CA GLU A 108 -13.91 10.46 5.16
C GLU A 108 -14.77 10.74 3.92
N ASN A 109 -15.10 12.02 3.63
CA ASN A 109 -15.97 12.36 2.51
C ASN A 109 -15.26 12.08 1.17
N LEU A 110 -13.96 12.37 1.09
CA LEU A 110 -13.15 12.00 -0.07
C LEU A 110 -13.13 10.49 -0.28
N ALA A 111 -12.97 9.72 0.80
CA ALA A 111 -12.97 8.26 0.73
C ALA A 111 -14.33 7.69 0.28
N LEU A 112 -15.43 8.24 0.76
CA LEU A 112 -16.78 7.86 0.31
C LEU A 112 -17.02 8.22 -1.15
N LYS A 113 -16.55 9.38 -1.59
CA LYS A 113 -16.62 9.79 -2.99
C LYS A 113 -15.80 8.86 -3.89
N ALA A 114 -14.59 8.53 -3.49
CA ALA A 114 -13.74 7.56 -4.22
C ALA A 114 -14.40 6.17 -4.30
N GLN A 115 -14.96 5.68 -3.18
CA GLN A 115 -15.73 4.43 -3.17
C GLN A 115 -16.90 4.47 -4.18
N ASN A 116 -17.66 5.56 -4.21
CA ASN A 116 -18.79 5.72 -5.14
C ASN A 116 -18.36 5.79 -6.61
N LEU A 117 -17.14 6.24 -6.89
CA LEU A 117 -16.55 6.19 -8.24
C LEU A 117 -16.10 4.77 -8.63
N GLY A 118 -16.04 3.82 -7.70
CA GLY A 118 -15.73 2.43 -7.97
C GLY A 118 -14.27 2.04 -7.77
N VAL A 119 -13.51 2.77 -6.94
CA VAL A 119 -12.14 2.37 -6.60
C VAL A 119 -12.12 1.07 -5.79
N SER A 120 -11.02 0.35 -5.85
CA SER A 120 -10.87 -0.96 -5.21
C SER A 120 -10.55 -0.88 -3.73
N TYR A 121 -9.92 0.18 -3.27
CA TYR A 121 -9.64 0.45 -1.85
C TYR A 121 -9.32 1.94 -1.62
N VAL A 122 -9.50 2.38 -0.39
CA VAL A 122 -9.12 3.72 0.08
C VAL A 122 -8.07 3.63 1.18
N ALA A 123 -7.21 4.65 1.30
CA ALA A 123 -6.14 4.67 2.29
C ALA A 123 -6.19 5.92 3.16
N PHE A 124 -6.22 5.73 4.50
CA PHE A 124 -6.13 6.80 5.49
C PHE A 124 -4.74 6.83 6.14
N GLY A 125 -4.25 8.01 6.41
CA GLY A 125 -2.95 8.24 7.08
C GLY A 125 -2.50 9.72 6.98
N ALA A 126 -1.43 10.08 7.72
CA ALA A 126 -0.61 9.14 8.51
C ALA A 126 -1.28 8.80 9.84
N VAL A 127 -1.28 7.51 10.24
CA VAL A 127 -1.88 7.09 11.52
C VAL A 127 -0.95 7.29 12.72
N PHE A 128 0.36 7.31 12.47
CA PHE A 128 1.40 7.61 13.46
C PHE A 128 2.46 8.53 12.85
N PRO A 129 3.25 9.24 13.67
CA PRO A 129 4.41 9.99 13.18
C PRO A 129 5.36 9.09 12.40
N SER A 130 5.86 9.58 11.26
CA SER A 130 6.70 8.79 10.35
C SER A 130 8.00 9.51 10.03
N LYS A 131 9.10 8.75 10.03
CA LYS A 131 10.41 9.25 9.58
C LYS A 131 10.47 9.49 8.05
N THR A 132 9.61 8.82 7.29
CA THR A 132 9.59 8.90 5.81
C THR A 132 8.84 10.14 5.31
N LYS A 133 7.86 10.65 6.09
CA LYS A 133 7.11 11.89 5.81
C LYS A 133 6.94 12.66 7.11
N THR A 134 7.95 13.42 7.49
CA THR A 134 8.03 14.15 8.77
C THR A 134 6.95 15.22 8.97
N ASN A 135 6.39 15.75 7.88
CA ASN A 135 5.36 16.81 7.90
C ASN A 135 3.94 16.28 7.64
N ALA A 136 3.72 14.97 7.68
CA ALA A 136 2.39 14.42 7.46
C ALA A 136 1.47 14.74 8.67
N LYS A 137 0.30 15.33 8.39
CA LYS A 137 -0.74 15.50 9.40
C LYS A 137 -1.18 14.12 9.89
N ILE A 138 -1.33 13.96 11.21
CA ILE A 138 -1.82 12.71 11.79
C ILE A 138 -3.33 12.63 11.58
N CYS A 139 -3.77 11.50 11.04
CA CYS A 139 -5.17 11.16 10.87
C CYS A 139 -5.74 10.69 12.21
N ASP A 140 -6.78 11.36 12.68
CA ASP A 140 -7.56 10.92 13.84
C ASP A 140 -8.56 9.85 13.42
N LEU A 141 -8.23 8.59 13.65
CA LEU A 141 -9.07 7.45 13.26
C LEU A 141 -10.42 7.42 13.98
N SER A 142 -10.58 8.11 15.12
CA SER A 142 -11.85 8.18 15.84
C SER A 142 -12.93 8.98 15.07
N ARG A 143 -12.50 9.79 14.11
CA ARG A 143 -13.36 10.59 13.23
C ARG A 143 -13.79 9.86 11.98
N ILE A 144 -13.26 8.66 11.72
CA ILE A 144 -13.57 7.85 10.55
C ILE A 144 -14.56 6.76 10.93
N ASN A 145 -15.72 6.76 10.31
CA ASN A 145 -16.70 5.68 10.49
C ASN A 145 -16.46 4.56 9.47
N PHE A 146 -15.65 3.59 9.86
CA PHE A 146 -15.27 2.45 9.01
C PHE A 146 -16.45 1.62 8.52
N ASN A 147 -17.59 1.62 9.20
CA ASN A 147 -18.80 0.88 8.79
C ASN A 147 -19.45 1.45 7.50
N LYS A 148 -19.07 2.65 7.07
CA LYS A 148 -19.53 3.24 5.81
C LYS A 148 -18.82 2.66 4.58
N PHE A 149 -17.73 1.92 4.76
CA PHE A 149 -16.94 1.40 3.64
C PHE A 149 -17.31 -0.05 3.35
N SER A 150 -17.72 -0.32 2.12
CA SER A 150 -17.95 -1.67 1.58
C SER A 150 -16.71 -2.23 0.87
N ILE A 151 -15.70 -1.41 0.66
CA ILE A 151 -14.42 -1.75 0.04
C ILE A 151 -13.30 -1.81 1.10
N PRO A 152 -12.17 -2.49 0.82
CA PRO A 152 -11.02 -2.50 1.69
C PRO A 152 -10.55 -1.10 2.11
N VAL A 153 -10.24 -0.94 3.38
CA VAL A 153 -9.61 0.26 3.92
C VAL A 153 -8.18 -0.05 4.31
N ALA A 154 -7.25 0.75 3.79
CA ALA A 154 -5.85 0.70 4.14
C ALA A 154 -5.51 1.79 5.17
N LEU A 155 -4.68 1.46 6.16
CA LEU A 155 -4.06 2.42 7.08
C LEU A 155 -2.58 2.52 6.78
N ILE A 156 -2.05 3.74 6.74
CA ILE A 156 -0.64 4.01 6.43
C ILE A 156 -0.06 5.11 7.32
N GLY A 157 1.25 5.06 7.51
CA GLY A 157 2.05 6.09 8.18
C GLY A 157 2.48 5.68 9.58
N GLY A 158 3.79 5.49 9.75
CA GLY A 158 4.44 5.18 11.02
C GLY A 158 4.07 3.84 11.65
N ILE A 159 3.42 2.95 10.91
CA ILE A 159 3.01 1.63 11.41
C ILE A 159 4.25 0.73 11.55
N ASP A 160 4.40 0.14 12.74
CA ASP A 160 5.43 -0.84 13.06
C ASP A 160 4.93 -1.88 14.09
N ARG A 161 5.82 -2.81 14.50
CA ARG A 161 5.50 -3.88 15.45
C ARG A 161 5.06 -3.41 16.83
N SER A 162 5.40 -2.17 17.23
CA SER A 162 5.06 -1.62 18.56
C SER A 162 3.67 -1.02 18.62
N ASN A 163 3.11 -0.62 17.47
CA ASN A 163 1.86 0.13 17.39
C ASN A 163 0.78 -0.52 16.52
N LEU A 164 1.12 -1.49 15.66
CA LEU A 164 0.16 -2.15 14.78
C LEU A 164 -1.08 -2.67 15.51
N ALA A 165 -0.90 -3.28 16.68
CA ALA A 165 -2.00 -3.82 17.47
C ALA A 165 -3.04 -2.77 17.90
N GLN A 166 -2.64 -1.49 18.02
CA GLN A 166 -3.52 -0.40 18.48
C GLN A 166 -4.54 0.00 17.43
N ILE A 167 -4.28 -0.32 16.14
CA ILE A 167 -5.11 0.12 15.01
C ILE A 167 -5.85 -1.04 14.31
N LEU A 168 -5.87 -2.23 14.90
CA LEU A 168 -6.56 -3.40 14.32
C LEU A 168 -8.09 -3.33 14.43
N ASN A 169 -8.62 -2.55 15.37
CA ASN A 169 -10.04 -2.47 15.66
C ASN A 169 -10.90 -1.59 14.73
N PRO A 170 -10.36 -0.59 14.00
CA PRO A 170 -11.18 0.34 13.21
C PRO A 170 -11.82 -0.23 11.94
N GLY A 171 -11.73 -1.53 11.66
CA GLY A 171 -12.32 -2.14 10.45
C GLY A 171 -11.44 -2.04 9.20
N ALA A 172 -10.20 -1.57 9.32
CA ALA A 172 -9.23 -1.63 8.24
C ALA A 172 -8.81 -3.07 7.93
N SER A 173 -8.52 -3.36 6.66
CA SER A 173 -8.07 -4.67 6.20
C SER A 173 -6.66 -4.68 5.64
N LEU A 174 -6.09 -3.53 5.28
CA LEU A 174 -4.74 -3.40 4.77
C LEU A 174 -3.91 -2.49 5.69
N PHE A 175 -2.75 -2.97 6.13
CA PHE A 175 -1.84 -2.20 6.99
C PHE A 175 -0.55 -1.95 6.22
N ALA A 176 -0.41 -0.71 5.72
CA ALA A 176 0.66 -0.33 4.83
C ALA A 176 1.92 0.08 5.61
N VAL A 177 3.02 -0.59 5.34
CA VAL A 177 4.31 -0.38 6.00
C VAL A 177 5.41 -0.04 4.99
N VAL A 178 6.34 0.83 5.41
CA VAL A 178 7.58 1.14 4.69
C VAL A 178 8.74 0.69 5.58
N SER A 179 9.29 1.55 6.43
CA SER A 179 10.47 1.30 7.23
C SER A 179 10.39 0.04 8.10
N ALA A 180 9.20 -0.30 8.61
CA ALA A 180 9.00 -1.47 9.44
C ALA A 180 9.22 -2.81 8.71
N ALA A 181 9.16 -2.83 7.38
CA ALA A 181 9.52 -4.01 6.59
C ALA A 181 11.04 -4.21 6.51
N TYR A 182 11.83 -3.13 6.67
CA TYR A 182 13.27 -3.14 6.43
C TYR A 182 14.12 -3.06 7.70
N HIS A 183 13.54 -2.65 8.81
CA HIS A 183 14.20 -2.46 10.10
C HIS A 183 13.37 -2.99 11.26
N PRO A 184 14.02 -3.42 12.37
CA PRO A 184 15.46 -3.48 12.63
C PRO A 184 16.16 -4.75 12.10
N ASP A 185 15.41 -5.75 11.70
CA ASP A 185 15.92 -7.07 11.28
C ASP A 185 15.88 -7.24 9.73
N THR A 186 16.00 -8.47 9.23
CA THR A 186 15.79 -8.81 7.83
C THR A 186 14.31 -8.62 7.43
N ILE A 187 14.05 -8.45 6.14
CA ILE A 187 12.69 -8.29 5.61
C ILE A 187 11.79 -9.44 6.09
N SER A 188 12.22 -10.68 5.91
CA SER A 188 11.44 -11.86 6.29
C SER A 188 11.12 -11.90 7.78
N LYS A 189 12.06 -11.57 8.65
CA LYS A 189 11.84 -11.56 10.10
C LYS A 189 10.91 -10.43 10.54
N ASN A 190 11.09 -9.24 9.97
CA ASN A 190 10.21 -8.10 10.26
C ASN A 190 8.77 -8.41 9.83
N LEU A 191 8.58 -8.96 8.64
CA LEU A 191 7.26 -9.31 8.11
C LEU A 191 6.60 -10.43 8.90
N ALA A 192 7.35 -11.46 9.30
CA ALA A 192 6.84 -12.53 10.17
C ALA A 192 6.32 -11.97 11.50
N ASN A 193 7.05 -11.03 12.11
CA ASN A 193 6.60 -10.37 13.34
C ASN A 193 5.31 -9.55 13.15
N LEU A 194 5.19 -8.82 12.04
CA LEU A 194 3.99 -8.04 11.75
C LEU A 194 2.78 -8.94 11.47
N MET A 195 2.96 -10.02 10.68
CA MET A 195 1.89 -10.97 10.38
C MET A 195 1.42 -11.71 11.63
N LYS A 196 2.34 -12.11 12.51
CA LYS A 196 1.99 -12.72 13.79
C LYS A 196 1.07 -11.83 14.62
N ILE A 197 1.30 -10.50 14.64
CA ILE A 197 0.41 -9.56 15.35
C ILE A 197 -0.99 -9.54 14.72
N LEU A 198 -1.10 -9.63 13.38
CA LEU A 198 -2.40 -9.71 12.71
C LEU A 198 -3.13 -11.01 13.08
N ASP A 199 -2.43 -12.14 13.13
CA ASP A 199 -3.03 -13.46 13.42
C ASP A 199 -3.48 -13.58 14.88
N GLU A 200 -2.71 -13.01 15.82
CA GLU A 200 -3.01 -13.12 17.26
C GLU A 200 -4.05 -12.12 17.76
N LYS A 201 -4.18 -10.96 17.11
CA LYS A 201 -5.00 -9.83 17.59
C LYS A 201 -6.01 -9.30 16.57
N GLY A 202 -5.99 -9.82 15.35
CA GLY A 202 -6.84 -9.42 14.22
C GLY A 202 -8.10 -10.26 13.99
#